data_cbc5348d85f421dc364d78eef53c987f
#
_entry.id   cbc5348d85f421dc364d78eef53c987f
#
_cell.length_a   1.000
_cell.length_b   1.000
_cell.length_c   1.000
_cell.angle_alpha   90.00
_cell.angle_beta   90.00
_cell.angle_gamma   90.00
#
_symmetry.space_group_name_H-M   'P 1'
#
loop_
_entity.id
_entity.type
_entity.pdbx_description
1 polymer ?
#
loop_
_entity_poly.entity_id
_entity_poly.type
_entity_poly.pdbx_seq_one_letter_code
_entity_poly.pdbx_strand_id
1 'polypeptide(L)'
;ENDRYRELKAKVETDFVSEPVREMAFAGSAYPAKPAALQSLLQARVGPSIGKSSTIAIAAPHASPDGGWNTYKAAYQNLPSREEAADRTFVILGTSHYGAPERFGLTRKRFQTPFGETQTNLSLIDELEKAAPSGIRMEDYCHAVEHSIEFQAVFLQYLYGPDVRILPILCGPYVKSIYEGGMPEDTEAVARFLDALGNMGAREAEKLFWVLGIDMAHIGRRYGDQLRATANMGEMQAIEQRDRARIERISAGDLPGYWSLVQDGHDDLKWCGSAPLYTFLKVMPEVKGELLDYHQWQIDPQSVVSFGAMRFEKR
;
A
#
# COMPACT_ATOMS: atom_id res chain seq x y z
N GLU A 1 -20.42 -6.59 20.18
CA GLU A 1 -20.72 -7.36 18.95
C GLU A 1 -21.77 -8.41 19.27
N ASN A 2 -22.87 -8.45 18.52
CA ASN A 2 -23.93 -9.46 18.74
C ASN A 2 -23.56 -10.79 18.04
N ASP A 3 -24.22 -11.89 18.44
CA ASP A 3 -23.92 -13.24 17.95
C ASP A 3 -24.08 -13.33 16.42
N ARG A 4 -25.08 -12.66 15.84
CA ARG A 4 -25.30 -12.63 14.40
C ARG A 4 -24.11 -11.99 13.62
N TYR A 5 -23.49 -10.95 14.19
CA TYR A 5 -22.28 -10.36 13.59
C TYR A 5 -21.12 -11.34 13.60
N ARG A 6 -20.91 -12.04 14.73
CA ARG A 6 -19.84 -13.06 14.85
C ARG A 6 -20.05 -14.21 13.88
N GLU A 7 -21.28 -14.70 13.73
CA GLU A 7 -21.63 -15.75 12.77
C GLU A 7 -21.35 -15.30 11.32
N LEU A 8 -21.80 -14.10 10.94
CA LEU A 8 -21.56 -13.56 9.61
C LEU A 8 -20.06 -13.36 9.34
N LYS A 9 -19.32 -12.83 10.29
CA LYS A 9 -17.88 -12.66 10.20
C LYS A 9 -17.17 -13.99 10.01
N ALA A 10 -17.47 -14.97 10.87
CA ALA A 10 -16.90 -16.31 10.78
C ALA A 10 -17.21 -16.97 9.43
N LYS A 11 -18.42 -16.77 8.89
CA LYS A 11 -18.80 -17.28 7.58
C LYS A 11 -17.94 -16.67 6.48
N VAL A 12 -17.82 -15.34 6.38
CA VAL A 12 -17.05 -14.70 5.32
C VAL A 12 -15.55 -15.00 5.44
N GLU A 13 -15.02 -15.15 6.66
CA GLU A 13 -13.64 -15.60 6.87
C GLU A 13 -13.45 -17.04 6.36
N THR A 14 -14.40 -17.95 6.67
CA THR A 14 -14.38 -19.34 6.18
C THR A 14 -14.51 -19.41 4.66
N ASP A 15 -15.44 -18.65 4.08
CA ASP A 15 -15.65 -18.58 2.64
C ASP A 15 -14.37 -18.10 1.94
N PHE A 16 -13.73 -17.04 2.47
CA PHE A 16 -12.46 -16.56 1.94
C PHE A 16 -11.36 -17.62 2.00
N VAL A 17 -11.21 -18.31 3.11
CA VAL A 17 -10.18 -19.35 3.26
C VAL A 17 -10.38 -20.47 2.23
N SER A 18 -11.63 -20.85 1.94
CA SER A 18 -11.95 -21.94 1.02
C SER A 18 -11.76 -21.60 -0.46
N GLU A 19 -11.83 -20.31 -0.83
CA GLU A 19 -11.66 -19.87 -2.20
C GLU A 19 -10.19 -19.94 -2.65
N PRO A 20 -9.88 -20.47 -3.85
CA PRO A 20 -8.48 -20.58 -4.32
C PRO A 20 -7.90 -19.25 -4.81
N VAL A 21 -8.74 -18.29 -5.10
CA VAL A 21 -8.39 -16.99 -5.72
C VAL A 21 -9.03 -15.87 -4.92
N ARG A 22 -8.33 -14.76 -4.80
CA ARG A 22 -8.90 -13.51 -4.30
C ARG A 22 -9.61 -12.81 -5.45
N GLU A 23 -10.94 -12.85 -5.41
CA GLU A 23 -11.81 -12.24 -6.41
C GLU A 23 -11.66 -10.72 -6.46
N MET A 24 -11.82 -10.11 -7.64
CA MET A 24 -11.77 -8.65 -7.80
C MET A 24 -12.98 -7.98 -7.11
N ALA A 25 -12.71 -7.14 -6.10
CA ALA A 25 -13.75 -6.51 -5.30
C ALA A 25 -14.20 -5.14 -5.87
N PHE A 26 -13.35 -4.47 -6.65
CA PHE A 26 -13.56 -3.09 -7.08
C PHE A 26 -13.75 -2.93 -8.59
N ALA A 27 -13.78 -4.02 -9.35
CA ALA A 27 -14.07 -4.01 -10.77
C ALA A 27 -15.52 -3.55 -11.02
N GLY A 28 -15.71 -2.60 -11.93
CA GLY A 28 -17.00 -2.00 -12.23
C GLY A 28 -17.41 -0.83 -11.32
N SER A 29 -16.72 -0.64 -10.18
CA SER A 29 -16.95 0.49 -9.27
C SER A 29 -15.81 1.50 -9.29
N ALA A 30 -14.55 1.07 -9.15
CA ALA A 30 -13.38 1.94 -9.16
C ALA A 30 -12.62 1.93 -10.49
N TYR A 31 -12.78 0.87 -11.27
CA TYR A 31 -12.18 0.72 -12.59
C TYR A 31 -13.04 -0.20 -13.46
N PRO A 32 -12.95 -0.13 -14.82
CA PRO A 32 -13.74 -0.96 -15.72
C PRO A 32 -13.54 -2.47 -15.49
N ALA A 33 -14.64 -3.22 -15.38
CA ALA A 33 -14.61 -4.69 -15.25
C ALA A 33 -14.26 -5.42 -16.56
N LYS A 34 -14.42 -4.75 -17.72
CA LYS A 34 -14.12 -5.34 -19.03
C LYS A 34 -12.65 -5.13 -19.39
N PRO A 35 -11.87 -6.19 -19.71
CA PRO A 35 -10.44 -6.08 -20.01
C PRO A 35 -10.09 -5.03 -21.05
N ALA A 36 -10.79 -5.02 -22.20
CA ALA A 36 -10.52 -4.09 -23.28
C ALA A 36 -10.77 -2.62 -22.89
N ALA A 37 -11.82 -2.36 -22.10
CA ALA A 37 -12.13 -1.02 -21.62
C ALA A 37 -11.07 -0.54 -20.63
N LEU A 38 -10.65 -1.41 -19.70
CA LEU A 38 -9.60 -1.11 -18.74
C LEU A 38 -8.25 -0.87 -19.44
N GLN A 39 -7.90 -1.73 -20.40
CA GLN A 39 -6.67 -1.58 -21.20
C GLN A 39 -6.62 -0.22 -21.91
N SER A 40 -7.72 0.17 -22.58
CA SER A 40 -7.81 1.45 -23.28
C SER A 40 -7.71 2.65 -22.32
N LEU A 41 -8.34 2.55 -21.14
CA LEU A 41 -8.29 3.57 -20.12
C LEU A 41 -6.87 3.75 -19.57
N LEU A 42 -6.20 2.66 -19.18
CA LEU A 42 -4.85 2.71 -18.63
C LEU A 42 -3.83 3.16 -19.67
N GLN A 43 -3.99 2.76 -20.93
CA GLN A 43 -3.14 3.25 -22.02
C GLN A 43 -3.27 4.77 -22.22
N ALA A 44 -4.47 5.30 -22.12
CA ALA A 44 -4.71 6.74 -22.27
C ALA A 44 -4.24 7.54 -21.05
N ARG A 45 -4.36 6.99 -19.84
CA ARG A 45 -4.11 7.71 -18.58
C ARG A 45 -2.70 7.54 -18.04
N VAL A 46 -2.12 6.34 -18.15
CA VAL A 46 -0.82 5.98 -17.56
C VAL A 46 0.24 5.85 -18.64
N GLY A 47 -0.07 5.13 -19.71
CA GLY A 47 0.89 4.78 -20.77
C GLY A 47 1.89 3.70 -20.34
N PRO A 48 2.96 3.47 -21.12
CA PRO A 48 3.99 2.50 -20.77
C PRO A 48 4.90 3.01 -19.65
N SER A 49 5.57 2.09 -18.96
CA SER A 49 6.73 2.43 -18.13
C SER A 49 7.84 3.00 -18.99
N ILE A 50 8.54 4.03 -18.49
CA ILE A 50 9.72 4.61 -19.15
C ILE A 50 11.02 3.97 -18.70
N GLY A 51 10.95 3.06 -17.70
CA GLY A 51 12.07 2.34 -17.12
C GLY A 51 13.10 3.25 -16.46
N LYS A 52 13.38 3.04 -15.18
CA LYS A 52 14.56 3.62 -14.53
C LYS A 52 15.23 2.53 -13.73
N SER A 53 16.37 2.06 -14.22
CA SER A 53 17.11 0.93 -13.64
C SER A 53 17.56 1.16 -12.19
N SER A 54 17.71 2.41 -11.75
CA SER A 54 18.07 2.75 -10.37
C SER A 54 16.89 2.66 -9.37
N THR A 55 15.65 2.65 -9.86
CA THR A 55 14.46 2.60 -9.00
C THR A 55 14.27 1.19 -8.44
N ILE A 56 14.16 1.08 -7.11
CA ILE A 56 13.93 -0.18 -6.41
C ILE A 56 12.54 -0.26 -5.76
N ALA A 57 11.87 0.88 -5.62
CA ALA A 57 10.52 0.96 -5.06
C ALA A 57 9.77 2.17 -5.59
N ILE A 58 8.43 2.07 -5.60
CA ILE A 58 7.52 3.19 -5.77
C ILE A 58 6.49 3.23 -4.64
N ALA A 59 6.03 4.44 -4.31
CA ALA A 59 4.76 4.64 -3.61
C ALA A 59 3.76 5.24 -4.60
N ALA A 60 2.57 4.67 -4.62
CA ALA A 60 1.46 5.08 -5.48
C ALA A 60 0.17 5.19 -4.65
N PRO A 61 -0.80 6.01 -5.05
CA PRO A 61 -2.08 6.08 -4.36
C PRO A 61 -2.80 4.74 -4.29
N HIS A 62 -3.73 4.63 -3.35
CA HIS A 62 -4.77 3.61 -3.39
C HIS A 62 -6.19 4.20 -3.35
N ALA A 63 -6.33 5.51 -3.36
CA ALA A 63 -7.58 6.17 -3.68
C ALA A 63 -8.08 5.73 -5.06
N SER A 64 -9.40 5.88 -5.29
CA SER A 64 -9.97 5.57 -6.62
C SER A 64 -9.16 6.27 -7.72
N PRO A 65 -8.77 5.57 -8.79
CA PRO A 65 -7.93 6.14 -9.84
C PRO A 65 -8.48 7.43 -10.46
N ASP A 66 -9.80 7.59 -10.50
CA ASP A 66 -10.44 8.82 -11.00
C ASP A 66 -10.08 10.07 -10.19
N GLY A 67 -9.67 9.91 -8.94
CA GLY A 67 -9.18 11.00 -8.10
C GLY A 67 -7.74 11.42 -8.39
N GLY A 68 -6.93 10.58 -9.03
CA GLY A 68 -5.48 10.79 -9.07
C GLY A 68 -4.71 10.22 -10.26
N TRP A 69 -5.27 10.21 -11.47
CA TRP A 69 -4.61 9.65 -12.66
C TRP A 69 -3.18 10.16 -12.90
N ASN A 70 -2.92 11.45 -12.67
CA ASN A 70 -1.57 12.01 -12.86
C ASN A 70 -0.58 11.44 -11.84
N THR A 71 -1.02 11.28 -10.60
CA THR A 71 -0.19 10.73 -9.53
C THR A 71 0.10 9.24 -9.77
N TYR A 72 -0.91 8.46 -10.16
CA TYR A 72 -0.70 7.08 -10.61
C TYR A 72 0.29 7.00 -11.78
N LYS A 73 0.11 7.84 -12.80
CA LYS A 73 1.03 7.92 -13.93
C LYS A 73 2.45 8.22 -13.48
N ALA A 74 2.64 9.24 -12.62
CA ALA A 74 3.95 9.62 -12.11
C ALA A 74 4.65 8.45 -11.39
N ALA A 75 3.93 7.67 -10.59
CA ALA A 75 4.49 6.49 -9.93
C ALA A 75 4.84 5.38 -10.94
N TYR A 76 3.86 4.94 -11.73
CA TYR A 76 3.97 3.74 -12.55
C TYR A 76 4.88 3.90 -13.78
N GLN A 77 5.14 5.12 -14.25
CA GLN A 77 6.13 5.36 -15.29
C GLN A 77 7.58 5.14 -14.83
N ASN A 78 7.84 5.10 -13.50
CA ASN A 78 9.17 4.86 -12.95
C ASN A 78 9.46 3.38 -12.62
N LEU A 79 8.59 2.47 -12.99
CA LEU A 79 8.80 1.03 -12.87
C LEU A 79 9.89 0.53 -13.84
N PRO A 80 10.56 -0.59 -13.55
CA PRO A 80 11.53 -1.20 -14.47
C PRO A 80 10.87 -1.54 -15.81
N SER A 81 11.69 -1.70 -16.86
CA SER A 81 11.22 -2.21 -18.14
C SER A 81 10.65 -3.63 -17.99
N ARG A 82 9.85 -4.08 -18.97
CA ARG A 82 9.28 -5.44 -18.97
C ARG A 82 10.37 -6.51 -18.89
N GLU A 83 11.49 -6.30 -19.55
CA GLU A 83 12.63 -7.20 -19.55
C GLU A 83 13.29 -7.28 -18.18
N GLU A 84 13.57 -6.13 -17.55
CA GLU A 84 14.13 -6.06 -16.19
C GLU A 84 13.20 -6.64 -15.12
N ALA A 85 11.90 -6.60 -15.35
CA ALA A 85 10.86 -7.09 -14.42
C ALA A 85 10.58 -8.59 -14.57
N ALA A 86 11.03 -9.26 -15.63
CA ALA A 86 10.61 -10.62 -15.99
C ALA A 86 10.82 -11.65 -14.86
N ASP A 87 11.92 -11.53 -14.12
CA ASP A 87 12.26 -12.43 -13.01
C ASP A 87 12.00 -11.85 -11.62
N ARG A 88 11.38 -10.66 -11.55
CA ARG A 88 11.15 -9.98 -10.27
C ARG A 88 9.82 -10.40 -9.64
N THR A 89 9.81 -10.34 -8.32
CA THR A 89 8.59 -10.38 -7.49
C THR A 89 8.31 -8.96 -7.00
N PHE A 90 7.09 -8.51 -7.21
CA PHE A 90 6.63 -7.22 -6.69
C PHE A 90 6.09 -7.39 -5.28
N VAL A 91 6.83 -6.90 -4.28
CA VAL A 91 6.39 -6.86 -2.89
C VAL A 91 5.42 -5.69 -2.76
N ILE A 92 4.14 -5.98 -2.59
CA ILE A 92 3.11 -4.95 -2.45
C ILE A 92 2.80 -4.76 -0.97
N LEU A 93 3.19 -3.59 -0.43
CA LEU A 93 2.82 -3.18 0.92
C LEU A 93 1.55 -2.33 0.84
N GLY A 94 0.44 -2.88 1.26
CA GLY A 94 -0.85 -2.20 1.30
C GLY A 94 -1.26 -1.83 2.72
N THR A 95 -2.11 -0.81 2.86
CA THR A 95 -2.77 -0.48 4.11
C THR A 95 -3.84 -1.52 4.43
N SER A 96 -3.88 -2.01 5.65
CA SER A 96 -4.98 -2.83 6.16
C SER A 96 -5.99 -1.96 6.91
N HIS A 97 -7.03 -1.50 6.23
CA HIS A 97 -8.05 -0.64 6.84
C HIS A 97 -8.94 -1.39 7.86
N TYR A 98 -9.00 -2.71 7.75
CA TYR A 98 -9.86 -3.57 8.57
C TYR A 98 -9.10 -4.59 9.41
N GLY A 99 -7.78 -4.61 9.28
CA GLY A 99 -6.91 -5.59 9.95
C GLY A 99 -6.67 -5.30 11.41
N ALA A 100 -6.15 -6.30 12.10
CA ALA A 100 -5.76 -6.15 13.50
C ALA A 100 -4.52 -5.24 13.63
N PRO A 101 -4.47 -4.38 14.67
CA PRO A 101 -3.26 -3.63 14.99
C PRO A 101 -2.05 -4.55 15.20
N GLU A 102 -0.86 -4.04 14.87
CA GLU A 102 0.43 -4.72 15.04
C GLU A 102 0.48 -6.12 14.37
N ARG A 103 -0.24 -6.28 13.24
CA ARG A 103 -0.28 -7.53 12.47
C ARG A 103 -0.13 -7.27 10.97
N PHE A 104 0.36 -8.29 10.30
CA PHE A 104 0.52 -8.30 8.85
C PHE A 104 -0.38 -9.37 8.25
N GLY A 105 -1.27 -8.96 7.35
CA GLY A 105 -2.15 -9.87 6.62
C GLY A 105 -1.43 -10.43 5.40
N LEU A 106 -1.27 -11.75 5.33
CA LEU A 106 -0.73 -12.45 4.16
C LEU A 106 -1.77 -13.40 3.58
N THR A 107 -1.63 -13.72 2.30
CA THR A 107 -2.45 -14.73 1.64
C THR A 107 -1.66 -15.43 0.53
N ARG A 108 -1.90 -16.72 0.34
CA ARG A 108 -1.34 -17.51 -0.78
C ARG A 108 -2.14 -17.37 -2.06
N LYS A 109 -3.28 -16.68 -1.99
CA LYS A 109 -4.21 -16.56 -3.12
C LYS A 109 -3.62 -15.71 -4.23
N ARG A 110 -3.92 -16.09 -5.44
CA ARG A 110 -3.74 -15.26 -6.63
C ARG A 110 -4.80 -14.16 -6.62
N PHE A 111 -4.44 -12.98 -7.08
CA PHE A 111 -5.38 -11.86 -7.20
C PHE A 111 -5.97 -11.86 -8.60
N GLN A 112 -7.29 -11.99 -8.68
CA GLN A 112 -8.01 -11.84 -9.93
C GLN A 112 -8.21 -10.35 -10.25
N THR A 113 -7.98 -10.00 -11.50
CA THR A 113 -8.32 -8.69 -12.09
C THR A 113 -8.95 -8.90 -13.47
N PRO A 114 -9.43 -7.87 -14.14
CA PRO A 114 -9.89 -8.01 -15.53
C PRO A 114 -8.82 -8.55 -16.50
N PHE A 115 -7.55 -8.44 -16.16
CA PHE A 115 -6.45 -8.96 -17.00
C PHE A 115 -6.09 -10.43 -16.74
N GLY A 116 -6.74 -11.08 -15.78
CA GLY A 116 -6.45 -12.44 -15.35
C GLY A 116 -5.96 -12.52 -13.90
N GLU A 117 -5.28 -13.59 -13.55
CA GLU A 117 -4.81 -13.86 -12.19
C GLU A 117 -3.31 -13.58 -12.08
N THR A 118 -2.90 -12.88 -11.03
CA THR A 118 -1.48 -12.71 -10.69
C THR A 118 -0.87 -14.04 -10.24
N GLN A 119 0.45 -14.11 -10.19
CA GLN A 119 1.18 -15.22 -9.54
C GLN A 119 1.63 -14.78 -8.15
N THR A 120 1.26 -15.53 -7.12
CA THR A 120 1.72 -15.26 -5.75
C THR A 120 3.02 -16.03 -5.48
N ASN A 121 4.04 -15.35 -4.95
CA ASN A 121 5.30 -16.00 -4.61
C ASN A 121 5.17 -16.80 -3.31
N LEU A 122 4.74 -18.06 -3.43
CA LEU A 122 4.47 -18.94 -2.28
C LEU A 122 5.72 -19.22 -1.45
N SER A 123 6.88 -19.33 -2.08
CA SER A 123 8.14 -19.60 -1.37
C SER A 123 8.48 -18.48 -0.37
N LEU A 124 8.31 -17.21 -0.78
CA LEU A 124 8.57 -16.07 0.10
C LEU A 124 7.49 -15.95 1.19
N ILE A 125 6.23 -16.30 0.91
CA ILE A 125 5.17 -16.33 1.92
C ILE A 125 5.47 -17.40 2.98
N ASP A 126 5.81 -18.62 2.57
CA ASP A 126 6.11 -19.73 3.48
C ASP A 126 7.33 -19.40 4.36
N GLU A 127 8.32 -18.72 3.81
CA GLU A 127 9.49 -18.24 4.54
C GLU A 127 9.10 -17.24 5.63
N LEU A 128 8.30 -16.21 5.28
CA LEU A 128 7.84 -15.21 6.24
C LEU A 128 6.98 -15.83 7.34
N GLU A 129 6.02 -16.71 6.98
CA GLU A 129 5.17 -17.39 7.94
C GLU A 129 5.99 -18.22 8.92
N LYS A 130 7.00 -18.93 8.44
CA LYS A 130 7.90 -19.73 9.28
C LYS A 130 8.74 -18.86 10.22
N ALA A 131 9.24 -17.72 9.72
CA ALA A 131 10.15 -16.85 10.47
C ALA A 131 9.43 -15.99 11.52
N ALA A 132 8.22 -15.54 11.22
CA ALA A 132 7.47 -14.57 12.05
C ALA A 132 5.98 -14.91 12.24
N PRO A 133 5.64 -16.14 12.67
CA PRO A 133 4.24 -16.59 12.75
C PRO A 133 3.38 -15.72 13.69
N SER A 134 3.98 -15.15 14.74
CA SER A 134 3.27 -14.31 15.70
C SER A 134 2.86 -12.94 15.16
N GLY A 135 3.56 -12.44 14.13
CA GLY A 135 3.27 -11.15 13.49
C GLY A 135 2.28 -11.28 12.32
N ILE A 136 2.09 -12.49 11.81
CA ILE A 136 1.33 -12.75 10.58
C ILE A 136 -0.07 -13.30 10.89
N ARG A 137 -1.04 -12.80 10.13
CA ARG A 137 -2.34 -13.43 9.96
C ARG A 137 -2.39 -14.03 8.56
N MET A 138 -2.29 -15.35 8.47
CA MET A 138 -2.39 -16.07 7.19
C MET A 138 -3.84 -16.15 6.72
N GLU A 139 -4.02 -16.10 5.39
CA GLU A 139 -5.32 -16.07 4.73
C GLU A 139 -6.23 -15.01 5.35
N ASP A 140 -5.65 -13.80 5.56
CA ASP A 140 -6.38 -12.70 6.17
C ASP A 140 -7.54 -12.26 5.27
N TYR A 141 -8.76 -12.43 5.77
CA TYR A 141 -9.99 -12.01 5.10
C TYR A 141 -9.97 -10.53 4.67
N CYS A 142 -9.18 -9.69 5.34
CA CYS A 142 -9.04 -8.29 4.94
C CYS A 142 -8.62 -8.15 3.47
N HIS A 143 -7.88 -9.10 2.91
CA HIS A 143 -7.56 -9.12 1.49
C HIS A 143 -8.81 -9.14 0.58
N ALA A 144 -9.91 -9.76 1.01
CA ALA A 144 -11.14 -9.85 0.21
C ALA A 144 -11.80 -8.49 -0.03
N VAL A 145 -11.68 -7.58 0.94
CA VAL A 145 -12.37 -6.29 0.96
C VAL A 145 -11.44 -5.09 0.79
N GLU A 146 -10.12 -5.34 0.76
CA GLU A 146 -9.10 -4.30 0.72
C GLU A 146 -8.77 -3.90 -0.73
N HIS A 147 -8.64 -2.60 -0.97
CA HIS A 147 -8.31 -2.04 -2.29
C HIS A 147 -6.84 -1.65 -2.45
N SER A 148 -6.13 -1.45 -1.35
CA SER A 148 -4.75 -0.95 -1.36
C SER A 148 -3.76 -1.83 -2.12
N ILE A 149 -4.03 -3.14 -2.21
CA ILE A 149 -3.25 -4.11 -3.02
C ILE A 149 -3.89 -4.32 -4.38
N GLU A 150 -5.24 -4.43 -4.47
CA GLU A 150 -5.93 -4.72 -5.73
C GLU A 150 -5.59 -3.71 -6.83
N PHE A 151 -5.61 -2.42 -6.50
CA PHE A 151 -5.29 -1.39 -7.50
C PHE A 151 -3.85 -1.52 -7.99
N GLN A 152 -2.90 -1.78 -7.09
CA GLN A 152 -1.51 -2.00 -7.49
C GLN A 152 -1.37 -3.22 -8.42
N ALA A 153 -2.06 -4.33 -8.12
CA ALA A 153 -2.06 -5.53 -8.95
C ALA A 153 -2.61 -5.24 -10.36
N VAL A 154 -3.68 -4.44 -10.48
CA VAL A 154 -4.25 -4.02 -11.78
C VAL A 154 -3.22 -3.27 -12.61
N PHE A 155 -2.52 -2.28 -12.03
CA PHE A 155 -1.52 -1.50 -12.76
C PHE A 155 -0.29 -2.35 -13.14
N LEU A 156 0.14 -3.23 -12.26
CA LEU A 156 1.24 -4.16 -12.55
C LEU A 156 0.89 -5.12 -13.69
N GLN A 157 -0.32 -5.68 -13.71
CA GLN A 157 -0.75 -6.55 -14.81
C GLN A 157 -0.92 -5.79 -16.13
N TYR A 158 -1.37 -4.55 -16.09
CA TYR A 158 -1.40 -3.69 -17.28
C TYR A 158 -0.02 -3.55 -17.91
N LEU A 159 1.03 -3.34 -17.10
CA LEU A 159 2.40 -3.13 -17.57
C LEU A 159 3.12 -4.43 -17.94
N TYR A 160 2.94 -5.48 -17.15
CA TYR A 160 3.76 -6.70 -17.24
C TYR A 160 3.01 -7.93 -17.73
N GLY A 161 1.69 -7.90 -17.77
CA GLY A 161 0.85 -9.03 -18.15
C GLY A 161 0.28 -9.80 -16.98
N PRO A 162 -0.60 -10.80 -17.26
CA PRO A 162 -1.35 -11.51 -16.23
C PRO A 162 -0.45 -12.27 -15.24
N ASP A 163 0.66 -12.81 -15.70
CA ASP A 163 1.55 -13.68 -14.91
C ASP A 163 2.50 -12.92 -13.99
N VAL A 164 2.27 -11.61 -13.77
CA VAL A 164 3.09 -10.82 -12.85
C VAL A 164 3.12 -11.46 -11.46
N ARG A 165 4.35 -11.62 -10.92
CA ARG A 165 4.55 -12.26 -9.63
C ARG A 165 4.51 -11.24 -8.50
N ILE A 166 3.65 -11.47 -7.51
CA ILE A 166 3.48 -10.58 -6.37
C ILE A 166 3.74 -11.28 -5.03
N LEU A 167 4.10 -10.48 -4.03
CA LEU A 167 4.08 -10.82 -2.61
C LEU A 167 3.16 -9.81 -1.91
N PRO A 168 1.86 -10.12 -1.69
CA PRO A 168 0.90 -9.20 -1.12
C PRO A 168 0.98 -9.19 0.40
N ILE A 169 1.23 -8.02 0.99
CA ILE A 169 1.33 -7.82 2.43
C ILE A 169 0.44 -6.65 2.84
N LEU A 170 -0.57 -6.90 3.66
CA LEU A 170 -1.35 -5.87 4.32
C LEU A 170 -0.70 -5.50 5.65
N CYS A 171 -0.39 -4.22 5.82
CA CYS A 171 0.19 -3.68 7.04
C CYS A 171 -0.93 -3.15 7.94
N GLY A 172 -1.16 -3.78 9.08
CA GLY A 172 -2.05 -3.27 10.12
C GLY A 172 -1.47 -2.02 10.79
N PRO A 173 -2.32 -1.16 11.38
CA PRO A 173 -1.88 0.08 12.01
C PRO A 173 -1.03 -0.19 13.25
N TYR A 174 0.00 0.64 13.49
CA TYR A 174 0.85 0.57 14.67
C TYR A 174 0.27 1.41 15.84
N VAL A 175 -0.93 1.00 16.28
CA VAL A 175 -1.76 1.75 17.25
C VAL A 175 -1.01 1.98 18.56
N LYS A 176 -0.35 0.92 19.09
CA LYS A 176 0.38 1.02 20.35
C LYS A 176 1.47 2.10 20.27
N SER A 177 2.30 2.07 19.23
CA SER A 177 3.37 3.04 19.06
C SER A 177 2.83 4.47 18.84
N ILE A 178 1.72 4.63 18.12
CA ILE A 178 1.11 5.94 17.87
C ILE A 178 0.56 6.57 19.16
N TYR A 179 -0.08 5.79 20.04
CA TYR A 179 -0.76 6.32 21.22
C TYR A 179 0.03 6.22 22.51
N GLU A 180 0.91 5.24 22.66
CA GLU A 180 1.70 5.00 23.86
C GLU A 180 3.16 5.44 23.71
N GLY A 181 3.59 5.76 22.48
CA GLY A 181 4.99 6.09 22.16
C GLY A 181 5.86 4.87 21.91
N GLY A 182 7.17 5.11 21.73
CA GLY A 182 8.11 4.07 21.33
C GLY A 182 8.07 3.78 19.83
N MET A 183 8.79 2.76 19.41
CA MET A 183 8.83 2.36 18.00
C MET A 183 7.92 1.15 17.76
N PRO A 184 7.35 0.95 16.55
CA PRO A 184 6.51 -0.21 16.23
C PRO A 184 7.15 -1.56 16.58
N GLU A 185 8.46 -1.70 16.38
CA GLU A 185 9.24 -2.89 16.72
C GLU A 185 9.48 -3.12 18.23
N ASP A 186 9.05 -2.22 19.09
CA ASP A 186 9.00 -2.51 20.54
C ASP A 186 7.95 -3.59 20.85
N THR A 187 7.04 -3.84 19.90
CA THR A 187 6.17 -5.00 19.90
C THR A 187 6.88 -6.19 19.24
N GLU A 188 7.17 -7.24 20.01
CA GLU A 188 7.96 -8.41 19.57
C GLU A 188 7.44 -9.04 18.26
N ALA A 189 6.13 -9.14 18.08
CA ALA A 189 5.53 -9.70 16.87
C ALA A 189 5.82 -8.85 15.63
N VAL A 190 5.85 -7.52 15.78
CA VAL A 190 6.24 -6.57 14.72
C VAL A 190 7.73 -6.68 14.45
N ALA A 191 8.58 -6.65 15.49
CA ALA A 191 10.02 -6.79 15.34
C ALA A 191 10.41 -8.02 14.53
N ARG A 192 9.88 -9.19 14.90
CA ARG A 192 10.16 -10.45 14.21
C ARG A 192 9.76 -10.42 12.73
N PHE A 193 8.62 -9.81 12.42
CA PHE A 193 8.19 -9.70 11.02
C PHE A 193 9.08 -8.75 10.23
N LEU A 194 9.39 -7.57 10.79
CA LEU A 194 10.26 -6.60 10.14
C LEU A 194 11.67 -7.16 9.91
N ASP A 195 12.22 -7.90 10.88
CA ASP A 195 13.50 -8.57 10.74
C ASP A 195 13.48 -9.65 9.64
N ALA A 196 12.43 -10.49 9.61
CA ALA A 196 12.27 -11.51 8.58
C ALA A 196 12.14 -10.89 7.18
N LEU A 197 11.29 -9.86 7.04
CA LEU A 197 11.09 -9.17 5.77
C LEU A 197 12.36 -8.40 5.33
N GLY A 198 13.08 -7.77 6.26
CA GLY A 198 14.33 -7.08 5.99
C GLY A 198 15.44 -8.03 5.53
N ASN A 199 15.59 -9.18 6.20
CA ASN A 199 16.54 -10.21 5.79
C ASN A 199 16.22 -10.79 4.40
N MET A 200 14.94 -11.02 4.11
CA MET A 200 14.47 -11.41 2.77
C MET A 200 14.80 -10.32 1.74
N GLY A 201 14.47 -9.06 2.04
CA GLY A 201 14.73 -7.92 1.16
C GLY A 201 16.21 -7.74 0.82
N ALA A 202 17.10 -7.94 1.80
CA ALA A 202 18.55 -7.87 1.60
C ALA A 202 19.07 -9.03 0.74
N ARG A 203 18.60 -10.25 1.00
CA ARG A 203 19.04 -11.45 0.29
C ARG A 203 18.56 -11.49 -1.16
N GLU A 204 17.32 -11.10 -1.41
CA GLU A 204 16.68 -11.16 -2.73
C GLU A 204 16.65 -9.79 -3.44
N ALA A 205 17.51 -8.84 -3.05
CA ALA A 205 17.45 -7.44 -3.47
C ALA A 205 17.32 -7.23 -4.99
N GLU A 206 18.02 -8.05 -5.80
CA GLU A 206 17.97 -7.94 -7.26
C GLU A 206 16.68 -8.54 -7.88
N LYS A 207 15.98 -9.39 -7.12
CA LYS A 207 14.77 -10.09 -7.56
C LYS A 207 13.49 -9.46 -7.01
N LEU A 208 13.59 -8.47 -6.14
CA LEU A 208 12.44 -7.79 -5.56
C LEU A 208 12.31 -6.38 -6.11
N PHE A 209 11.07 -5.96 -6.25
CA PHE A 209 10.70 -4.57 -6.46
C PHE A 209 9.55 -4.23 -5.51
N TRP A 210 9.64 -3.09 -4.82
CA TRP A 210 8.65 -2.73 -3.81
C TRP A 210 7.61 -1.76 -4.37
N VAL A 211 6.35 -2.03 -4.05
CA VAL A 211 5.22 -1.17 -4.43
C VAL A 211 4.41 -0.89 -3.16
N LEU A 212 4.33 0.38 -2.79
CA LEU A 212 3.55 0.83 -1.64
C LEU A 212 2.23 1.41 -2.14
N GLY A 213 1.13 0.75 -1.82
CA GLY A 213 -0.23 1.26 -2.08
C GLY A 213 -0.69 2.10 -0.90
N ILE A 214 -0.53 3.43 -0.98
CA ILE A 214 -0.72 4.33 0.15
C ILE A 214 -1.42 5.63 -0.24
N ASP A 215 -2.26 6.14 0.66
CA ASP A 215 -2.68 7.54 0.66
C ASP A 215 -2.15 8.27 1.89
N MET A 216 -2.26 9.60 1.88
CA MET A 216 -1.76 10.50 2.91
C MET A 216 -2.92 11.01 3.79
N ALA A 217 -3.08 12.31 3.94
CA ALA A 217 -4.07 12.88 4.88
C ALA A 217 -5.52 12.66 4.44
N HIS A 218 -6.37 12.35 5.42
CA HIS A 218 -7.81 12.16 5.27
C HIS A 218 -8.53 13.17 6.16
N ILE A 219 -8.99 14.27 5.57
CA ILE A 219 -9.50 15.45 6.32
C ILE A 219 -10.94 15.76 5.90
N GLY A 220 -11.76 16.09 6.89
CA GLY A 220 -13.13 16.57 6.69
C GLY A 220 -14.22 15.67 7.28
N ARG A 221 -15.45 16.01 6.99
CA ARG A 221 -16.65 15.40 7.61
C ARG A 221 -16.72 13.89 7.47
N ARG A 222 -16.33 13.37 6.30
CA ARG A 222 -16.29 11.93 6.01
C ARG A 222 -15.39 11.18 6.99
N TYR A 223 -14.36 11.84 7.50
CA TYR A 223 -13.33 11.26 8.37
C TYR A 223 -13.50 11.65 9.84
N GLY A 224 -14.69 12.15 10.21
CA GLY A 224 -15.03 12.46 11.60
C GLY A 224 -14.61 13.85 12.07
N ASP A 225 -14.02 14.69 11.20
CA ASP A 225 -13.65 16.03 11.56
C ASP A 225 -14.87 16.97 11.62
N GLN A 226 -14.82 17.98 12.49
CA GLN A 226 -15.81 19.06 12.51
C GLN A 226 -15.63 20.05 11.35
N LEU A 227 -14.45 20.07 10.79
CA LEU A 227 -14.02 20.87 9.66
C LEU A 227 -14.68 20.42 8.35
N ARG A 228 -14.96 21.37 7.45
CA ARG A 228 -15.24 21.14 6.04
C ARG A 228 -13.97 21.43 5.25
N ALA A 229 -13.39 20.41 4.69
CA ALA A 229 -12.16 20.53 3.91
C ALA A 229 -12.45 20.87 2.46
N THR A 230 -11.67 21.80 1.90
CA THR A 230 -11.67 22.15 0.47
C THR A 230 -10.24 22.03 -0.06
N ALA A 231 -10.05 21.24 -1.10
CA ALA A 231 -8.73 20.95 -1.65
C ALA A 231 -7.99 22.25 -2.02
N ASN A 232 -6.73 22.32 -1.63
CA ASN A 232 -5.79 23.42 -1.89
C ASN A 232 -6.19 24.77 -1.25
N MET A 233 -7.17 24.79 -0.34
CA MET A 233 -7.69 26.02 0.26
C MET A 233 -7.76 25.93 1.79
N GLY A 234 -7.65 27.09 2.44
CA GLY A 234 -7.83 27.20 3.89
C GLY A 234 -6.89 26.27 4.66
N GLU A 235 -7.45 25.49 5.59
CA GLU A 235 -6.67 24.55 6.40
C GLU A 235 -5.93 23.49 5.59
N MET A 236 -6.42 23.14 4.39
CA MET A 236 -5.73 22.17 3.54
C MET A 236 -4.36 22.65 3.04
N GLN A 237 -4.06 23.95 3.08
CA GLN A 237 -2.72 24.47 2.81
C GLN A 237 -1.75 24.16 3.97
N ALA A 238 -2.21 24.24 5.21
CA ALA A 238 -1.42 23.84 6.38
C ALA A 238 -1.24 22.31 6.44
N ILE A 239 -2.27 21.55 6.05
CA ILE A 239 -2.17 20.08 5.91
C ILE A 239 -1.12 19.70 4.86
N GLU A 240 -1.09 20.36 3.70
CA GLU A 240 -0.05 20.14 2.69
C GLU A 240 1.37 20.37 3.26
N GLN A 241 1.58 21.41 4.06
CA GLN A 241 2.89 21.65 4.68
C GLN A 241 3.28 20.50 5.61
N ARG A 242 2.33 19.96 6.38
CA ARG A 242 2.56 18.82 7.26
C ARG A 242 2.80 17.52 6.48
N ASP A 243 2.05 17.29 5.40
CA ASP A 243 2.30 16.17 4.48
C ASP A 243 3.71 16.26 3.89
N ARG A 244 4.11 17.44 3.40
CA ARG A 244 5.45 17.66 2.84
C ARG A 244 6.56 17.47 3.87
N ALA A 245 6.35 17.86 5.14
CA ALA A 245 7.31 17.60 6.20
C ALA A 245 7.53 16.09 6.43
N ARG A 246 6.46 15.28 6.41
CA ARG A 246 6.58 13.81 6.48
C ARG A 246 7.29 13.25 5.24
N ILE A 247 6.92 13.73 4.04
CA ILE A 247 7.53 13.33 2.76
C ILE A 247 9.03 13.64 2.74
N GLU A 248 9.45 14.78 3.28
CA GLU A 248 10.86 15.14 3.38
C GLU A 248 11.66 14.15 4.24
N ARG A 249 11.12 13.72 5.38
CA ARG A 249 11.73 12.68 6.22
C ARG A 249 11.82 11.34 5.51
N ILE A 250 10.74 10.95 4.83
CA ILE A 250 10.69 9.73 4.02
C ILE A 250 11.74 9.78 2.90
N SER A 251 11.82 10.90 2.19
CA SER A 251 12.77 11.11 1.09
C SER A 251 14.22 11.06 1.58
N ALA A 252 14.47 11.58 2.78
CA ALA A 252 15.77 11.49 3.43
C ALA A 252 16.05 10.10 4.05
N GLY A 253 15.14 9.13 4.00
CA GLY A 253 15.27 7.86 4.73
C GLY A 253 15.43 8.05 6.26
N ASP A 254 14.91 9.15 6.78
CA ASP A 254 14.91 9.48 8.21
C ASP A 254 13.69 8.85 8.88
N LEU A 255 13.76 7.54 9.14
CA LEU A 255 12.68 6.78 9.75
C LEU A 255 12.30 7.32 11.15
N PRO A 256 13.22 7.60 12.08
CA PRO A 256 12.85 8.16 13.38
C PRO A 256 12.17 9.52 13.27
N GLY A 257 12.68 10.41 12.42
CA GLY A 257 12.09 11.72 12.19
C GLY A 257 10.71 11.64 11.53
N TYR A 258 10.52 10.72 10.58
CA TYR A 258 9.20 10.44 9.99
C TYR A 258 8.21 9.97 11.05
N TRP A 259 8.60 8.95 11.84
CA TRP A 259 7.71 8.35 12.84
C TRP A 259 7.35 9.31 13.96
N SER A 260 8.28 10.15 14.39
CA SER A 260 7.99 11.23 15.34
C SER A 260 6.89 12.17 14.85
N LEU A 261 6.87 12.51 13.54
CA LEU A 261 5.80 13.33 12.95
C LEU A 261 4.46 12.58 12.83
N VAL A 262 4.47 11.26 12.79
CA VAL A 262 3.23 10.44 12.85
C VAL A 262 2.67 10.42 14.26
N GLN A 263 3.54 10.24 15.27
CA GLN A 263 3.15 10.21 16.68
C GLN A 263 2.68 11.59 17.20
N ASP A 264 3.22 12.67 16.63
CA ASP A 264 2.77 14.02 16.95
C ASP A 264 1.30 14.20 16.55
N GLY A 265 0.45 14.51 17.56
CA GLY A 265 -1.00 14.58 17.36
C GLY A 265 -1.69 13.23 17.16
N HIS A 266 -1.03 12.09 17.47
CA HIS A 266 -1.58 10.74 17.33
C HIS A 266 -2.12 10.44 15.92
N ASP A 267 -1.33 10.80 14.91
CA ASP A 267 -1.68 10.70 13.50
C ASP A 267 -3.02 11.39 13.14
N ASP A 268 -3.22 12.60 13.64
CA ASP A 268 -4.42 13.42 13.37
C ASP A 268 -4.62 13.73 11.89
N LEU A 269 -3.58 13.61 11.06
CA LEU A 269 -3.69 13.63 9.60
C LEU A 269 -4.35 12.36 9.05
N LYS A 270 -4.42 11.29 9.82
CA LYS A 270 -5.01 10.00 9.41
C LYS A 270 -4.37 9.45 8.13
N TRP A 271 -3.03 9.48 8.08
CA TRP A 271 -2.30 8.86 6.97
C TRP A 271 -2.49 7.35 7.00
N CYS A 272 -3.37 6.82 6.15
CA CYS A 272 -3.54 5.37 6.06
C CYS A 272 -2.27 4.66 5.59
N GLY A 273 -1.39 5.37 4.86
CA GLY A 273 -0.09 4.89 4.42
C GLY A 273 1.00 4.84 5.50
N SER A 274 0.72 5.26 6.76
CA SER A 274 1.77 5.37 7.79
C SER A 274 2.45 4.03 8.08
N ALA A 275 1.71 2.95 8.23
CA ALA A 275 2.27 1.62 8.53
C ALA A 275 3.04 1.00 7.35
N PRO A 276 2.54 0.99 6.10
CA PRO A 276 3.31 0.53 4.95
C PRO A 276 4.63 1.30 4.75
N LEU A 277 4.60 2.62 4.89
CA LEU A 277 5.81 3.46 4.77
C LEU A 277 6.81 3.17 5.86
N TYR A 278 6.35 3.08 7.12
CA TYR A 278 7.23 2.69 8.22
C TYR A 278 7.88 1.33 7.95
N THR A 279 7.06 0.33 7.59
CA THR A 279 7.53 -1.01 7.26
C THR A 279 8.60 -0.96 6.19
N PHE A 280 8.35 -0.27 5.09
CA PHE A 280 9.31 -0.14 3.99
C PHE A 280 10.63 0.51 4.42
N LEU A 281 10.58 1.66 5.09
CA LEU A 281 11.78 2.38 5.54
C LEU A 281 12.58 1.58 6.56
N LYS A 282 11.91 0.78 7.39
CA LYS A 282 12.56 -0.09 8.37
C LYS A 282 13.31 -1.26 7.72
N VAL A 283 12.69 -1.91 6.74
CA VAL A 283 13.29 -3.06 6.06
C VAL A 283 14.28 -2.67 4.96
N MET A 284 14.22 -1.42 4.50
CA MET A 284 15.08 -0.86 3.46
C MET A 284 15.77 0.43 3.97
N PRO A 285 16.68 0.33 4.97
CA PRO A 285 17.20 1.52 5.67
C PRO A 285 18.10 2.41 4.79
N GLU A 286 18.70 1.85 3.73
CA GLU A 286 19.63 2.57 2.85
C GLU A 286 18.93 3.06 1.57
N VAL A 287 17.78 3.72 1.71
CA VAL A 287 17.07 4.30 0.58
C VAL A 287 17.04 5.82 0.66
N LYS A 288 16.94 6.44 -0.50
CA LYS A 288 16.52 7.82 -0.66
C LYS A 288 15.28 7.85 -1.54
N GLY A 289 14.35 8.72 -1.21
CA GLY A 289 13.12 8.92 -1.96
C GLY A 289 13.11 10.22 -2.73
N GLU A 290 12.30 10.28 -3.76
CA GLU A 290 11.95 11.48 -4.52
C GLU A 290 10.44 11.57 -4.65
N LEU A 291 9.87 12.71 -4.27
CA LEU A 291 8.47 13.02 -4.56
C LEU A 291 8.34 13.37 -6.04
N LEU A 292 7.49 12.64 -6.74
CA LEU A 292 7.24 12.84 -8.18
C LEU A 292 5.99 13.67 -8.44
N ASP A 293 4.98 13.50 -7.59
CA ASP A 293 3.72 14.24 -7.65
C ASP A 293 3.07 14.26 -6.27
N TYR A 294 2.30 15.30 -5.98
CA TYR A 294 1.47 15.44 -4.78
C TYR A 294 0.13 16.04 -5.19
N HIS A 295 -0.94 15.47 -4.69
CA HIS A 295 -2.28 15.90 -5.03
C HIS A 295 -3.21 15.90 -3.82
N GLN A 296 -4.15 16.86 -3.79
CA GLN A 296 -5.28 16.89 -2.87
C GLN A 296 -6.57 16.69 -3.67
N TRP A 297 -7.23 15.57 -3.46
CA TRP A 297 -8.47 15.22 -4.13
C TRP A 297 -9.69 15.59 -3.28
N GLN A 298 -10.59 16.40 -3.86
CA GLN A 298 -11.91 16.67 -3.27
C GLN A 298 -12.79 15.45 -3.46
N ILE A 299 -12.80 14.52 -2.47
CA ILE A 299 -13.54 13.24 -2.57
C ILE A 299 -15.05 13.44 -2.43
N ASP A 300 -15.47 14.47 -1.67
CA ASP A 300 -16.85 14.92 -1.55
C ASP A 300 -16.88 16.43 -1.19
N PRO A 301 -18.04 17.11 -1.19
CA PRO A 301 -18.11 18.57 -0.94
C PRO A 301 -17.55 19.04 0.41
N GLN A 302 -17.16 18.14 1.32
CA GLN A 302 -16.74 18.49 2.68
C GLN A 302 -15.48 17.74 3.13
N SER A 303 -14.86 16.95 2.23
CA SER A 303 -13.76 16.07 2.60
C SER A 303 -12.72 15.97 1.50
N VAL A 304 -11.47 15.89 1.91
CA VAL A 304 -10.30 15.82 1.03
C VAL A 304 -9.42 14.65 1.43
N VAL A 305 -8.89 13.95 0.44
CA VAL A 305 -7.78 12.99 0.60
C VAL A 305 -6.57 13.57 -0.10
N SER A 306 -5.42 13.59 0.57
CA SER A 306 -4.15 13.85 -0.09
C SER A 306 -3.42 12.55 -0.39
N PHE A 307 -2.64 12.55 -1.45
CA PHE A 307 -1.78 11.43 -1.81
C PHE A 307 -0.62 11.90 -2.69
N GLY A 308 0.40 11.06 -2.82
CA GLY A 308 1.56 11.36 -3.63
C GLY A 308 2.12 10.15 -4.35
N ALA A 309 2.91 10.43 -5.37
CA ALA A 309 3.77 9.46 -6.04
C ALA A 309 5.20 9.68 -5.59
N MET A 310 5.86 8.60 -5.17
CA MET A 310 7.29 8.64 -4.84
C MET A 310 8.02 7.51 -5.55
N ARG A 311 9.30 7.71 -5.82
CA ARG A 311 10.23 6.65 -6.19
C ARG A 311 11.37 6.57 -5.18
N PHE A 312 11.97 5.41 -5.06
CA PHE A 312 13.07 5.16 -4.15
C PHE A 312 14.22 4.47 -4.86
N GLU A 313 15.43 4.87 -4.50
CA GLU A 313 16.70 4.32 -4.99
C GLU A 313 17.57 3.94 -3.80
N LYS A 314 18.54 3.03 -3.97
CA LYS A 314 19.59 2.81 -2.98
C LYS A 314 20.44 4.07 -2.85
N ARG A 315 20.89 4.35 -1.64
CA ARG A 315 21.88 5.41 -1.36
C ARG A 315 23.24 5.06 -1.93
#